data_dbc919323857488b387e3729b549b80b
#
_entry.id   dbc919323857488b387e3729b549b80b
#
_cell.length_a   1.000
_cell.length_b   1.000
_cell.length_c   1.000
_cell.angle_alpha   90.00
_cell.angle_beta   90.00
_cell.angle_gamma   90.00
#
_symmetry.space_group_name_H-M   'P 1'
#
loop_
_entity.id
_entity.type
_entity.pdbx_description
1 polymer ?
#
loop_
_entity_poly.entity_id
_entity_poly.type
_entity_poly.pdbx_seq_one_letter_code
_entity_poly.pdbx_strand_id
1 'polypeptide(L)'
;LGICRGFQLMNVYFGGTLYQDIEQDVATDYLHFGGKFPKHKKIHPIKIDKESILYDIFKNKDLDVNSFHHQAVDKLGQGLKKTAYSPDGRMEGFESTEHENVWSVQWHPEIMFKYYPEQLNIFKEFIKRTKSKIK
;
A
#
# COMPACT_ATOMS: atom_id res chain seq x y z
N LEU A 1 10.12 3.70 2.81
CA LEU A 1 8.79 3.14 2.99
C LEU A 1 7.76 4.25 3.13
N GLY A 2 6.77 4.29 2.24
CA GLY A 2 5.60 5.18 2.32
C GLY A 2 4.37 4.45 2.86
N ILE A 3 3.58 5.12 3.70
CA ILE A 3 2.35 4.56 4.27
C ILE A 3 1.23 5.57 4.05
N CYS A 4 0.12 5.13 3.46
CA CYS A 4 -1.10 5.90 3.19
C CYS A 4 -0.82 7.24 2.49
N ARG A 5 -0.77 8.34 3.20
CA ARG A 5 -0.41 9.65 2.63
C ARG A 5 1.01 9.65 2.04
N GLY A 6 1.95 8.94 2.68
CA GLY A 6 3.30 8.74 2.14
C GLY A 6 3.31 7.98 0.82
N PHE A 7 2.45 6.98 0.66
CA PHE A 7 2.23 6.27 -0.59
C PHE A 7 1.78 7.22 -1.71
N GLN A 8 0.81 8.07 -1.44
CA GLN A 8 0.30 9.04 -2.40
C GLN A 8 1.34 10.11 -2.74
N LEU A 9 2.02 10.65 -1.72
CA LEU A 9 3.07 11.66 -1.90
C LEU A 9 4.25 11.13 -2.74
N MET A 10 4.69 9.91 -2.48
CA MET A 10 5.75 9.28 -3.28
C MET A 10 5.34 9.11 -4.73
N ASN A 11 4.10 8.68 -4.99
CA ASN A 11 3.60 8.57 -6.36
C ASN A 11 3.66 9.91 -7.11
N VAL A 12 3.24 10.98 -6.47
CA VAL A 12 3.30 12.35 -7.04
C VAL A 12 4.74 12.81 -7.27
N TYR A 13 5.63 12.53 -6.32
CA TYR A 13 7.07 12.84 -6.47
C TYR A 13 7.68 12.17 -7.70
N PHE A 14 7.29 10.93 -8.02
CA PHE A 14 7.73 10.21 -9.21
C PHE A 14 6.93 10.58 -10.48
N GLY A 15 6.09 11.60 -10.43
CA GLY A 15 5.35 12.13 -11.58
C GLY A 15 3.99 11.48 -11.84
N GLY A 16 3.49 10.69 -10.88
CA GLY A 16 2.15 10.12 -10.95
C GLY A 16 1.05 11.11 -10.52
N THR A 17 -0.19 10.68 -10.65
CA THR A 17 -1.38 11.49 -10.33
C THR A 17 -2.29 10.79 -9.32
N LEU A 18 -3.18 11.56 -8.70
CA LEU A 18 -4.16 11.08 -7.74
C LEU A 18 -5.59 11.40 -8.20
N TYR A 19 -6.52 10.49 -7.92
CA TYR A 19 -7.93 10.85 -7.82
C TYR A 19 -8.13 11.75 -6.59
N GLN A 20 -8.85 12.83 -6.73
CA GLN A 20 -9.07 13.79 -5.63
C GLN A 20 -10.09 13.27 -4.62
N ASP A 21 -11.08 12.52 -5.08
CA ASP A 21 -12.10 11.91 -4.24
C ASP A 21 -12.60 10.62 -4.87
N ILE A 22 -12.38 9.49 -4.20
CA ILE A 22 -12.78 8.17 -4.71
C ILE A 22 -14.29 8.09 -4.91
N GLU A 23 -15.08 8.63 -3.99
CA GLU A 23 -16.53 8.57 -4.07
C GLU A 23 -17.10 9.34 -5.26
N GLN A 24 -16.44 10.43 -5.66
CA GLN A 24 -16.88 11.28 -6.78
C GLN A 24 -16.25 10.85 -8.11
N ASP A 25 -14.98 10.45 -8.06
CA ASP A 25 -14.18 10.25 -9.28
C ASP A 25 -14.23 8.80 -9.78
N VAL A 26 -14.64 7.86 -8.93
CA VAL A 26 -14.56 6.43 -9.22
C VAL A 26 -15.85 5.72 -8.81
N ALA A 27 -16.46 5.00 -9.74
CA ALA A 27 -17.54 4.09 -9.40
C ALA A 27 -16.95 2.83 -8.71
N THR A 28 -17.23 2.65 -7.42
CA THR A 28 -16.76 1.50 -6.66
C THR A 28 -17.76 1.08 -5.59
N ASP A 29 -17.90 -0.25 -5.42
CA ASP A 29 -18.67 -0.85 -4.34
C ASP A 29 -17.79 -1.15 -3.10
N TYR A 30 -16.49 -0.91 -3.19
CA TYR A 30 -15.53 -1.14 -2.11
C TYR A 30 -15.36 0.10 -1.23
N LEU A 31 -15.41 -0.12 0.07
CA LEU A 31 -15.20 0.92 1.05
C LEU A 31 -13.70 1.20 1.20
N HIS A 32 -13.26 2.40 0.84
CA HIS A 32 -11.88 2.85 1.03
C HIS A 32 -11.71 3.78 2.23
N PHE A 33 -12.81 4.30 2.77
CA PHE A 33 -12.82 5.10 3.99
C PHE A 33 -13.66 4.42 5.08
N GLY A 34 -13.01 3.57 5.86
CA GLY A 34 -13.63 2.78 6.94
C GLY A 34 -13.84 3.54 8.26
N GLY A 35 -14.10 4.86 8.21
CA GLY A 35 -14.16 5.72 9.39
C GLY A 35 -15.21 5.36 10.45
N LYS A 36 -16.21 4.55 10.12
CA LYS A 36 -17.22 4.03 11.06
C LYS A 36 -16.76 2.79 11.84
N PHE A 37 -15.65 2.19 11.46
CA PHE A 37 -15.11 0.96 12.05
C PHE A 37 -13.89 1.25 12.91
N PRO A 38 -13.52 0.35 13.86
CA PRO A 38 -12.23 0.43 14.52
C PRO A 38 -11.09 0.44 13.49
N LYS A 39 -10.10 1.31 13.71
CA LYS A 39 -9.03 1.56 12.73
C LYS A 39 -8.20 0.35 12.33
N HIS A 40 -8.09 -0.66 13.20
CA HIS A 40 -7.39 -1.91 12.92
C HIS A 40 -8.23 -2.91 12.10
N LYS A 41 -9.53 -2.67 11.94
CA LYS A 41 -10.43 -3.62 11.27
C LYS A 41 -10.05 -3.78 9.79
N LYS A 42 -10.05 -5.03 9.34
CA LYS A 42 -9.95 -5.36 7.91
C LYS A 42 -11.20 -4.87 7.19
N ILE A 43 -11.02 -4.08 6.15
CA ILE A 43 -12.10 -3.40 5.42
C ILE A 43 -12.33 -4.02 4.05
N HIS A 44 -11.25 -4.28 3.30
CA HIS A 44 -11.34 -4.90 1.98
C HIS A 44 -10.13 -5.81 1.69
N PRO A 45 -10.29 -6.77 0.77
CA PRO A 45 -9.17 -7.57 0.30
C PRO A 45 -8.27 -6.78 -0.65
N ILE A 46 -7.04 -7.25 -0.79
CA ILE A 46 -6.11 -6.86 -1.84
C ILE A 46 -5.48 -8.10 -2.49
N LYS A 47 -5.07 -7.95 -3.74
CA LYS A 47 -4.22 -8.92 -4.45
C LYS A 47 -2.80 -8.41 -4.47
N ILE A 48 -1.85 -9.29 -4.20
CA ILE A 48 -0.41 -9.01 -4.19
C ILE A 48 0.25 -9.69 -5.38
N ASP A 49 1.07 -8.93 -6.11
CA ASP A 49 1.88 -9.46 -7.21
C ASP A 49 2.95 -10.40 -6.66
N LYS A 50 3.10 -11.57 -7.27
CA LYS A 50 4.09 -12.59 -6.87
C LYS A 50 5.54 -12.11 -7.00
N GLU A 51 5.81 -11.21 -7.92
CA GLU A 51 7.14 -10.66 -8.17
C GLU A 51 7.32 -9.32 -7.45
N SER A 52 7.01 -9.27 -6.15
CA SER A 52 7.04 -8.04 -5.36
C SER A 52 7.64 -8.23 -3.97
N ILE A 53 8.14 -7.14 -3.40
CA ILE A 53 8.58 -7.08 -1.99
C ILE A 53 7.44 -7.51 -1.06
N LEU A 54 6.21 -7.10 -1.35
CA LEU A 54 5.05 -7.48 -0.52
C LEU A 54 4.81 -8.98 -0.53
N TYR A 55 5.00 -9.65 -1.67
CA TYR A 55 4.87 -11.11 -1.71
C TYR A 55 5.99 -11.79 -0.92
N ASP A 56 7.20 -11.26 -0.97
CA ASP A 56 8.31 -11.77 -0.16
C ASP A 56 8.03 -11.64 1.34
N ILE A 57 7.31 -10.59 1.75
CA ILE A 57 6.92 -10.34 3.14
C ILE A 57 5.81 -11.27 3.60
N PHE A 58 4.72 -11.35 2.84
CA PHE A 58 3.49 -12.02 3.28
C PHE A 58 3.39 -13.48 2.83
N LYS A 59 4.11 -13.89 1.79
CA LYS A 59 4.05 -15.22 1.18
C LYS A 59 2.63 -15.64 0.78
N ASN A 60 1.78 -14.66 0.48
CA ASN A 60 0.39 -14.84 0.11
C ASN A 60 0.01 -13.81 -0.95
N LYS A 61 -0.82 -14.21 -1.90
CA LYS A 61 -1.38 -13.31 -2.93
C LYS A 61 -2.60 -12.54 -2.45
N ASP A 62 -3.24 -13.01 -1.40
CA ASP A 62 -4.47 -12.45 -0.86
C ASP A 62 -4.22 -11.96 0.56
N LEU A 63 -4.61 -10.73 0.82
CA LEU A 63 -4.50 -10.11 2.13
C LEU A 63 -5.70 -9.19 2.34
N ASP A 64 -6.24 -9.16 3.55
CA ASP A 64 -7.24 -8.18 3.95
C ASP A 64 -6.59 -7.05 4.73
N VAL A 65 -6.93 -5.81 4.40
CA VAL A 65 -6.32 -4.59 4.94
C VAL A 65 -7.34 -3.61 5.50
N ASN A 66 -6.90 -2.73 6.38
CA ASN A 66 -7.68 -1.57 6.78
C ASN A 66 -7.64 -0.50 5.68
N SER A 67 -8.53 0.49 5.76
CA SER A 67 -8.60 1.53 4.73
C SER A 67 -9.19 2.83 5.31
N PHE A 68 -8.43 3.93 5.18
CA PHE A 68 -8.78 5.26 5.72
C PHE A 68 -8.36 6.37 4.76
N HIS A 69 -8.70 6.27 3.48
CA HIS A 69 -8.33 7.28 2.51
C HIS A 69 -9.50 7.60 1.58
N HIS A 70 -9.66 8.86 1.21
CA HIS A 70 -10.63 9.34 0.23
C HIS A 70 -10.00 9.67 -1.12
N GLN A 71 -8.67 9.76 -1.18
CA GLN A 71 -7.89 9.91 -2.40
C GLN A 71 -7.22 8.58 -2.76
N ALA A 72 -6.89 8.38 -4.02
CA ALA A 72 -6.21 7.17 -4.50
C ALA A 72 -5.25 7.51 -5.64
N VAL A 73 -4.29 6.64 -5.89
CA VAL A 73 -3.42 6.74 -7.06
C VAL A 73 -4.25 6.49 -8.32
N ASP A 74 -4.18 7.44 -9.26
CA ASP A 74 -4.75 7.34 -10.60
C ASP A 74 -3.70 6.80 -11.58
N LYS A 75 -2.69 7.59 -11.90
CA LYS A 75 -1.57 7.18 -12.75
C LYS A 75 -0.33 6.94 -11.91
N LEU A 76 0.30 5.79 -12.11
CA LEU A 76 1.53 5.43 -11.43
C LEU A 76 2.70 6.26 -11.94
N GLY A 77 3.55 6.74 -11.03
CA GLY A 77 4.76 7.50 -11.35
C GLY A 77 5.79 6.69 -12.12
N GLN A 78 6.72 7.38 -12.76
CA GLN A 78 7.79 6.78 -13.54
C GLN A 78 8.76 5.99 -12.64
N GLY A 79 9.23 4.84 -13.11
CA GLY A 79 10.12 3.97 -12.35
C GLY A 79 9.47 3.26 -11.16
N LEU A 80 8.15 3.28 -11.10
CA LEU A 80 7.37 2.53 -10.11
C LEU A 80 6.64 1.35 -10.75
N LYS A 81 6.53 0.27 -9.99
CA LYS A 81 5.81 -0.95 -10.36
C LYS A 81 4.71 -1.22 -9.34
N LYS A 82 3.49 -1.49 -9.80
CA LYS A 82 2.36 -1.87 -8.95
C LYS A 82 2.63 -3.23 -8.30
N THR A 83 2.45 -3.31 -6.99
CA THR A 83 2.67 -4.54 -6.21
C THR A 83 1.42 -5.08 -5.53
N ALA A 84 0.40 -4.24 -5.35
CA ALA A 84 -0.88 -4.64 -4.78
C ALA A 84 -2.02 -3.78 -5.32
N TYR A 85 -3.21 -4.36 -5.37
CA TYR A 85 -4.43 -3.68 -5.80
C TYR A 85 -5.68 -4.28 -5.15
N SER A 86 -6.70 -3.45 -4.94
CA SER A 86 -8.02 -3.90 -4.51
C SER A 86 -8.85 -4.43 -5.70
N PRO A 87 -9.93 -5.18 -5.45
CA PRO A 87 -10.71 -5.79 -6.54
C PRO A 87 -11.34 -4.80 -7.52
N ASP A 88 -11.58 -3.56 -7.10
CA ASP A 88 -12.03 -2.47 -7.96
C ASP A 88 -10.89 -1.80 -8.77
N GLY A 89 -9.69 -2.37 -8.71
CA GLY A 89 -8.53 -1.92 -9.46
C GLY A 89 -7.75 -0.77 -8.85
N ARG A 90 -8.08 -0.31 -7.63
CA ARG A 90 -7.31 0.73 -6.95
C ARG A 90 -5.95 0.20 -6.51
N MET A 91 -4.89 0.97 -6.76
CA MET A 91 -3.55 0.60 -6.33
C MET A 91 -3.42 0.71 -4.82
N GLU A 92 -2.90 -0.35 -4.21
CA GLU A 92 -2.70 -0.46 -2.76
C GLU A 92 -1.23 -0.61 -2.39
N GLY A 93 -0.37 -0.81 -3.37
CA GLY A 93 1.08 -0.90 -3.17
C GLY A 93 1.85 -0.68 -4.47
N PHE A 94 3.05 -0.14 -4.33
CA PHE A 94 4.04 -0.07 -5.40
C PHE A 94 5.46 -0.18 -4.84
N GLU A 95 6.41 -0.47 -5.71
CA GLU A 95 7.84 -0.43 -5.44
C GLU A 95 8.60 0.23 -6.60
N SER A 96 9.77 0.80 -6.33
CA SER A 96 10.62 1.34 -7.38
C SER A 96 11.34 0.22 -8.12
N THR A 97 11.44 0.35 -9.44
CA THR A 97 12.25 -0.54 -10.28
C THR A 97 13.74 -0.17 -10.26
N GLU A 98 14.07 1.00 -9.74
CA GLU A 98 15.43 1.56 -9.74
C GLU A 98 16.06 1.63 -8.34
N HIS A 99 15.23 1.71 -7.28
CA HIS A 99 15.66 1.92 -5.91
C HIS A 99 15.09 0.83 -4.98
N GLU A 100 15.90 -0.11 -4.60
CA GLU A 100 15.52 -1.29 -3.78
C GLU A 100 14.82 -0.98 -2.45
N ASN A 101 15.09 0.19 -1.87
CA ASN A 101 14.53 0.61 -0.58
C ASN A 101 13.34 1.57 -0.71
N VAL A 102 12.86 1.80 -1.94
CA VAL A 102 11.70 2.65 -2.20
C VAL A 102 10.50 1.78 -2.56
N TRP A 103 9.59 1.65 -1.62
CA TRP A 103 8.35 0.90 -1.74
C TRP A 103 7.29 1.43 -0.79
N SER A 104 6.03 1.10 -1.01
CA SER A 104 4.96 1.83 -0.36
C SER A 104 3.64 1.05 -0.35
N VAL A 105 2.80 1.32 0.66
CA VAL A 105 1.48 0.73 0.84
C VAL A 105 0.43 1.80 1.14
N GLN A 106 -0.81 1.58 0.67
CA GLN A 106 -1.91 2.52 0.87
C GLN A 106 -2.59 2.35 2.22
N TRP A 107 -2.63 1.14 2.76
CA TRP A 107 -3.24 0.87 4.07
C TRP A 107 -2.33 1.27 5.23
N HIS A 108 -2.79 1.04 6.47
CA HIS A 108 -2.09 1.40 7.69
C HIS A 108 -1.63 0.16 8.49
N PRO A 109 -0.51 -0.49 8.11
CA PRO A 109 0.01 -1.63 8.85
C PRO A 109 0.42 -1.29 10.29
N GLU A 110 0.82 -0.03 10.55
CA GLU A 110 1.20 0.46 11.88
C GLU A 110 0.03 0.45 12.87
N ILE A 111 -1.20 0.43 12.39
CA ILE A 111 -2.41 0.32 13.22
C ILE A 111 -2.83 -1.14 13.37
N MET A 112 -2.49 -1.99 12.40
CA MET A 112 -2.95 -3.38 12.34
C MET A 112 -2.07 -4.36 13.13
N PHE A 113 -0.77 -4.11 13.28
CA PHE A 113 0.20 -5.13 13.73
C PHE A 113 -0.07 -5.71 15.12
N LYS A 114 -0.75 -5.00 16.01
CA LYS A 114 -1.12 -5.51 17.34
C LYS A 114 -2.19 -6.59 17.29
N TYR A 115 -3.03 -6.56 16.26
CA TYR A 115 -4.13 -7.50 16.05
C TYR A 115 -3.81 -8.54 15.00
N TYR A 116 -2.97 -8.18 14.04
CA TYR A 116 -2.54 -9.00 12.91
C TYR A 116 -1.01 -8.94 12.82
N PRO A 117 -0.29 -9.82 13.57
CA PRO A 117 1.17 -9.74 13.72
C PRO A 117 1.96 -9.80 12.42
N GLU A 118 1.40 -10.39 11.36
CA GLU A 118 2.01 -10.43 10.03
C GLU A 118 2.28 -9.04 9.45
N GLN A 119 1.50 -8.03 9.86
CA GLN A 119 1.68 -6.63 9.43
C GLN A 119 3.00 -6.03 9.93
N LEU A 120 3.53 -6.54 11.03
CA LEU A 120 4.83 -6.11 11.54
C LEU A 120 5.99 -6.46 10.59
N ASN A 121 5.81 -7.47 9.75
CA ASN A 121 6.84 -7.91 8.82
C ASN A 121 7.19 -6.85 7.76
N ILE A 122 6.27 -5.93 7.45
CA ILE A 122 6.55 -4.77 6.61
C ILE A 122 7.71 -3.94 7.19
N PHE A 123 7.62 -3.62 8.49
CA PHE A 123 8.64 -2.82 9.18
C PHE A 123 9.95 -3.58 9.35
N LYS A 124 9.88 -4.88 9.66
CA LYS A 124 11.06 -5.75 9.78
C LYS A 124 11.83 -5.82 8.46
N GLU A 125 11.13 -5.98 7.34
CA GLU A 125 11.77 -6.02 6.02
C GLU A 125 12.39 -4.66 5.66
N PHE A 126 11.70 -3.56 5.97
CA PHE A 126 12.23 -2.23 5.76
C PHE A 126 13.53 -2.00 6.53
N ILE A 127 13.57 -2.35 7.81
CA ILE A 127 14.77 -2.25 8.66
C ILE A 127 15.90 -3.14 8.12
N LYS A 128 15.59 -4.37 7.74
CA LYS A 128 16.57 -5.31 7.18
C LYS A 128 17.23 -4.75 5.92
N ARG A 129 16.44 -4.24 4.98
CA ARG A 129 16.94 -3.65 3.73
C ARG A 129 17.76 -2.39 3.97
N THR A 130 17.34 -1.55 4.92
CA THR A 130 18.08 -0.35 5.30
C THR A 130 19.43 -0.69 5.92
N LYS A 131 19.47 -1.66 6.84
CA LYS A 131 20.73 -2.11 7.48
C LYS A 131 21.72 -2.68 6.50
N SER A 132 21.28 -3.38 5.46
CA SER A 132 22.17 -3.95 4.43
C SER A 132 22.93 -2.88 3.62
N LYS A 133 22.48 -1.63 3.66
CA LYS A 133 23.11 -0.49 2.97
C LYS A 133 24.02 0.34 3.87
N ILE A 134 23.99 0.14 5.17
CA ILE A 134 24.90 0.79 6.14
C ILE A 134 26.19 -0.05 6.16
N LYS A 135 27.25 0.51 5.62
CA LYS A 135 28.58 -0.09 5.68
C LYS A 135 29.37 0.50 6.82
#